data_a0d13086ac18de3e20f28f51af0acaa1
#
_entry.id   a0d13086ac18de3e20f28f51af0acaa1
#
_cell.length_a   1.000
_cell.length_b   1.000
_cell.length_c   1.000
_cell.angle_alpha   90.00
_cell.angle_beta   90.00
_cell.angle_gamma   90.00
#
_symmetry.space_group_name_H-M   'P 1'
#
loop_
_entity.id
_entity.type
_entity.pdbx_description
1 polymer ?
#
loop_
_entity_poly.entity_id
_entity_poly.type
_entity_poly.pdbx_seq_one_letter_code
_entity_poly.pdbx_strand_id
1 'polypeptide(L)'
;YQNLIKDYEAGKISFKDVKTYNLDEYVGISRENEQSYYYFMNDNLFNHVDILEENVHVPYAYEGKFEESAKAYTEELKKANVDIQLLGIGANGHIGFNEPGTSFDQETFIIELTEKTREDNKRFFASIDDVPTHAITMGIADILRSKKIVLIASGENKAEAVKKLLSGEVTVDFPASSLHNHMDVVVIVDEAACKLL
;
A
#
# COMPACT_ATOMS: atom_id res chain seq x y z
N TYR A 1 -5.82 -8.99 -9.02
CA TYR A 1 -6.82 -8.20 -9.76
C TYR A 1 -7.46 -9.02 -10.89
N GLN A 2 -6.73 -9.78 -11.68
CA GLN A 2 -7.28 -10.56 -12.78
C GLN A 2 -8.44 -11.50 -12.37
N ASN A 3 -8.40 -12.10 -11.19
CA ASN A 3 -9.49 -12.94 -10.69
C ASN A 3 -10.73 -12.12 -10.30
N LEU A 4 -10.53 -10.91 -9.75
CA LEU A 4 -11.63 -9.98 -9.47
C LEU A 4 -12.32 -9.53 -10.76
N ILE A 5 -11.54 -9.22 -11.81
CA ILE A 5 -12.07 -8.87 -13.13
C ILE A 5 -12.90 -10.04 -13.71
N LYS A 6 -12.39 -11.27 -13.66
CA LYS A 6 -13.12 -12.46 -14.11
C LYS A 6 -14.42 -12.69 -13.34
N ASP A 7 -14.42 -12.47 -12.03
CA ASP A 7 -15.62 -12.61 -11.21
C ASP A 7 -16.62 -11.49 -11.48
N TYR A 8 -16.16 -10.27 -11.77
CA TYR A 8 -17.00 -9.17 -12.25
C TYR A 8 -17.62 -9.50 -13.63
N GLU A 9 -16.82 -9.91 -14.61
CA GLU A 9 -17.29 -10.30 -15.95
C GLU A 9 -18.29 -11.46 -15.90
N ALA A 10 -18.12 -12.37 -14.95
CA ALA A 10 -19.07 -13.47 -14.69
C ALA A 10 -20.33 -13.03 -13.93
N GLY A 11 -20.48 -11.74 -13.58
CA GLY A 11 -21.61 -11.20 -12.85
C GLY A 11 -21.72 -11.65 -11.39
N LYS A 12 -20.61 -12.15 -10.79
CA LYS A 12 -20.59 -12.61 -9.40
C LYS A 12 -20.38 -11.47 -8.39
N ILE A 13 -19.67 -10.42 -8.80
CA ILE A 13 -19.37 -9.25 -7.99
C ILE A 13 -19.58 -7.97 -8.81
N SER A 14 -19.76 -6.85 -8.12
CA SER A 14 -19.82 -5.50 -8.70
C SER A 14 -18.98 -4.55 -7.85
N PHE A 15 -18.37 -3.57 -8.50
CA PHE A 15 -17.59 -2.53 -7.85
C PHE A 15 -18.33 -1.19 -7.81
N LYS A 16 -19.58 -1.14 -8.25
CA LYS A 16 -20.36 0.10 -8.35
C LYS A 16 -20.45 0.87 -7.03
N ASP A 17 -20.58 0.15 -5.92
CA ASP A 17 -20.70 0.73 -4.58
C ASP A 17 -19.37 0.64 -3.78
N VAL A 18 -18.29 0.18 -4.41
CA VAL A 18 -16.98 0.09 -3.79
C VAL A 18 -16.27 1.44 -3.87
N LYS A 19 -15.65 1.84 -2.75
CA LYS A 19 -14.69 2.96 -2.69
C LYS A 19 -13.31 2.42 -2.42
N THR A 20 -12.33 2.91 -3.15
CA THR A 20 -10.94 2.48 -3.00
C THR A 20 -10.07 3.62 -2.49
N TYR A 21 -9.12 3.29 -1.61
CA TYR A 21 -8.15 4.21 -1.03
C TYR A 21 -6.77 3.57 -1.15
N ASN A 22 -5.94 4.10 -2.06
CA ASN A 22 -4.60 3.58 -2.27
C ASN A 22 -3.68 3.89 -1.09
N LEU A 23 -2.74 2.98 -0.81
CA LEU A 23 -1.75 3.15 0.25
C LEU A 23 -0.82 4.34 0.03
N ASP A 24 -0.43 4.56 -1.21
CA ASP A 24 0.65 5.49 -1.55
C ASP A 24 0.60 5.95 -3.01
N GLU A 25 1.36 7.00 -3.29
CA GLU A 25 1.66 7.50 -4.63
C GLU A 25 2.99 8.27 -4.61
N TYR A 26 3.66 8.33 -5.73
CA TYR A 26 4.83 9.17 -5.90
C TYR A 26 4.50 10.66 -5.91
N VAL A 27 5.32 11.47 -5.24
CA VAL A 27 5.16 12.93 -5.28
C VAL A 27 5.68 13.49 -6.60
N GLY A 28 4.88 14.36 -7.20
CA GLY A 28 5.26 15.07 -8.44
C GLY A 28 5.11 14.24 -9.72
N ILE A 29 4.63 12.99 -9.62
CA ILE A 29 4.33 12.19 -10.81
C ILE A 29 2.97 12.56 -11.38
N SER A 30 2.86 12.64 -12.71
CA SER A 30 1.57 12.83 -13.36
C SER A 30 0.72 11.55 -13.28
N ARG A 31 -0.60 11.70 -13.17
CA ARG A 31 -1.54 10.56 -13.21
C ARG A 31 -1.53 9.81 -14.54
N GLU A 32 -1.10 10.45 -15.63
CA GLU A 32 -0.96 9.88 -16.96
C GLU A 32 0.37 9.12 -17.13
N ASN A 33 1.28 9.23 -16.18
CA ASN A 33 2.54 8.50 -16.21
C ASN A 33 2.29 7.03 -15.88
N GLU A 34 2.75 6.14 -16.74
CA GLU A 34 2.59 4.68 -16.59
C GLU A 34 3.19 4.13 -15.28
N GLN A 35 4.04 4.90 -14.60
CA GLN A 35 4.67 4.51 -13.34
C GLN A 35 3.93 5.07 -12.11
N SER A 36 2.88 5.88 -12.28
CA SER A 36 2.03 6.29 -11.16
C SER A 36 1.17 5.11 -10.68
N TYR A 37 0.90 5.05 -9.39
CA TYR A 37 -0.03 4.05 -8.86
C TYR A 37 -1.47 4.32 -9.31
N TYR A 38 -1.82 5.57 -9.58
CA TYR A 38 -3.09 5.90 -10.21
C TYR A 38 -3.23 5.22 -11.58
N TYR A 39 -2.22 5.38 -12.47
CA TYR A 39 -2.21 4.72 -13.77
C TYR A 39 -2.26 3.19 -13.63
N PHE A 40 -1.37 2.65 -12.78
CA PHE A 40 -1.29 1.21 -12.53
C PHE A 40 -2.64 0.62 -12.12
N MET A 41 -3.37 1.27 -11.22
CA MET A 41 -4.66 0.77 -10.75
C MET A 41 -5.74 0.88 -11.81
N ASN A 42 -5.73 1.94 -12.62
CA ASN A 42 -6.65 2.06 -13.76
C ASN A 42 -6.37 0.97 -14.80
N ASP A 43 -5.12 0.77 -15.19
CA ASP A 43 -4.73 -0.22 -16.20
C ASP A 43 -5.00 -1.67 -15.73
N ASN A 44 -4.80 -1.98 -14.45
CA ASN A 44 -4.88 -3.34 -13.93
C ASN A 44 -6.21 -3.72 -13.28
N LEU A 45 -7.08 -2.75 -12.94
CA LEU A 45 -8.36 -3.04 -12.29
C LEU A 45 -9.48 -2.08 -12.69
N PHE A 46 -9.33 -0.77 -12.46
CA PHE A 46 -10.48 0.14 -12.46
C PHE A 46 -11.15 0.26 -13.83
N ASN A 47 -10.39 0.26 -14.93
CA ASN A 47 -10.91 0.29 -16.29
C ASN A 47 -11.61 -1.01 -16.71
N HIS A 48 -11.53 -2.08 -15.92
CA HIS A 48 -12.07 -3.40 -16.23
C HIS A 48 -13.29 -3.77 -15.39
N VAL A 49 -13.74 -2.88 -14.50
CA VAL A 49 -14.87 -3.11 -13.59
C VAL A 49 -15.79 -1.89 -13.57
N ASP A 50 -16.95 -1.99 -12.92
CA ASP A 50 -17.96 -0.93 -12.86
C ASP A 50 -17.77 0.08 -11.71
N ILE A 51 -16.53 0.26 -11.22
CA ILE A 51 -16.26 1.25 -10.19
C ILE A 51 -16.52 2.68 -10.74
N LEU A 52 -17.11 3.53 -9.92
CA LEU A 52 -17.30 4.93 -10.28
C LEU A 52 -15.99 5.71 -10.05
N GLU A 53 -15.62 6.58 -10.98
CA GLU A 53 -14.39 7.39 -10.89
C GLU A 53 -14.33 8.20 -9.58
N GLU A 54 -15.46 8.75 -9.14
CA GLU A 54 -15.58 9.50 -7.90
C GLU A 54 -15.34 8.66 -6.63
N ASN A 55 -15.30 7.34 -6.74
CA ASN A 55 -15.03 6.38 -5.67
C ASN A 55 -13.57 5.91 -5.66
N VAL A 56 -12.74 6.40 -6.59
CA VAL A 56 -11.31 6.05 -6.68
C VAL A 56 -10.48 7.14 -6.01
N HIS A 57 -9.88 6.81 -4.88
CA HIS A 57 -9.07 7.73 -4.08
C HIS A 57 -7.61 7.28 -4.07
N VAL A 58 -6.76 8.07 -4.71
CA VAL A 58 -5.31 7.90 -4.69
C VAL A 58 -4.71 9.14 -4.06
N PRO A 59 -3.85 9.01 -3.04
CA PRO A 59 -3.27 10.17 -2.37
C PRO A 59 -2.49 11.02 -3.37
N TYR A 60 -2.54 12.32 -3.20
CA TYR A 60 -1.82 13.25 -4.05
C TYR A 60 -1.16 14.33 -3.19
N ALA A 61 0.13 14.54 -3.42
CA ALA A 61 0.87 15.58 -2.72
C ALA A 61 1.23 16.72 -3.67
N TYR A 62 0.79 17.92 -3.32
CA TYR A 62 1.14 19.14 -4.03
C TYR A 62 2.51 19.63 -3.58
N GLU A 63 3.36 20.03 -4.53
CA GLU A 63 4.65 20.64 -4.23
C GLU A 63 4.46 21.87 -3.34
N GLY A 64 5.26 21.97 -2.28
CA GLY A 64 5.16 23.05 -1.29
C GLY A 64 4.00 22.93 -0.29
N LYS A 65 3.16 21.84 -0.36
CA LYS A 65 2.02 21.60 0.53
C LYS A 65 1.99 20.18 1.06
N PHE A 66 3.13 19.59 1.31
CA PHE A 66 3.26 18.19 1.70
C PHE A 66 2.47 17.83 2.96
N GLU A 67 2.63 18.62 4.02
CA GLU A 67 1.93 18.37 5.28
C GLU A 67 0.41 18.53 5.15
N GLU A 68 -0.05 19.55 4.40
CA GLU A 68 -1.47 19.75 4.13
C GLU A 68 -2.06 18.59 3.34
N SER A 69 -1.34 18.11 2.33
CA SER A 69 -1.75 16.97 1.49
C SER A 69 -1.87 15.69 2.30
N ALA A 70 -0.87 15.37 3.11
CA ALA A 70 -0.85 14.21 3.97
C ALA A 70 -2.00 14.24 4.99
N LYS A 71 -2.18 15.39 5.67
CA LYS A 71 -3.27 15.58 6.62
C LYS A 71 -4.65 15.46 5.97
N ALA A 72 -4.82 16.02 4.76
CA ALA A 72 -6.08 15.93 4.03
C ALA A 72 -6.45 14.47 3.74
N TYR A 73 -5.47 13.65 3.33
CA TYR A 73 -5.70 12.23 3.06
C TYR A 73 -6.03 11.44 4.34
N THR A 74 -5.32 11.70 5.46
CA THR A 74 -5.69 11.13 6.77
C THR A 74 -7.14 11.46 7.17
N GLU A 75 -7.58 12.71 7.00
CA GLU A 75 -8.95 13.11 7.33
C GLU A 75 -9.99 12.45 6.40
N GLU A 76 -9.62 12.19 5.16
CA GLU A 76 -10.44 11.42 4.22
C GLU A 76 -10.58 9.97 4.67
N LEU A 77 -9.48 9.30 5.04
CA LEU A 77 -9.45 7.94 5.54
C LEU A 77 -10.26 7.78 6.83
N LYS A 78 -10.15 8.73 7.77
CA LYS A 78 -10.96 8.74 9.00
C LYS A 78 -12.47 8.76 8.71
N LYS A 79 -12.90 9.51 7.69
CA LYS A 79 -14.31 9.58 7.27
C LYS A 79 -14.74 8.33 6.49
N ALA A 80 -13.83 7.74 5.73
CA ALA A 80 -14.09 6.56 4.91
C ALA A 80 -14.44 5.33 5.74
N ASN A 81 -13.85 5.18 6.94
CA ASN A 81 -14.02 4.02 7.79
C ASN A 81 -13.77 2.71 7.03
N VAL A 82 -12.55 2.57 6.49
CA VAL A 82 -12.13 1.52 5.55
C VAL A 82 -12.47 0.13 6.09
N ASP A 83 -13.19 -0.67 5.30
CA ASP A 83 -13.61 -2.02 5.67
C ASP A 83 -12.47 -3.03 5.58
N ILE A 84 -11.65 -2.95 4.51
CA ILE A 84 -10.55 -3.89 4.28
C ILE A 84 -9.33 -3.11 3.78
N GLN A 85 -8.19 -3.28 4.46
CA GLN A 85 -6.89 -2.82 3.99
C GLN A 85 -6.10 -3.99 3.43
N LEU A 86 -5.73 -3.90 2.15
CA LEU A 86 -4.84 -4.87 1.52
C LEU A 86 -3.40 -4.42 1.64
N LEU A 87 -2.50 -5.31 2.06
CA LEU A 87 -1.08 -5.06 2.25
C LEU A 87 -0.20 -6.10 1.56
N GLY A 88 0.96 -5.66 1.10
CA GLY A 88 2.14 -6.51 0.93
C GLY A 88 3.08 -6.37 2.11
N ILE A 89 4.24 -7.04 2.04
CA ILE A 89 5.33 -6.90 3.03
C ILE A 89 6.67 -6.83 2.32
N GLY A 90 7.51 -5.90 2.74
CA GLY A 90 8.90 -5.84 2.31
C GLY A 90 9.79 -6.88 3.00
N ALA A 91 10.97 -7.16 2.44
CA ALA A 91 11.93 -8.09 3.04
C ALA A 91 12.41 -7.63 4.43
N ASN A 92 12.45 -6.31 4.67
CA ASN A 92 12.79 -5.71 5.96
C ASN A 92 11.57 -5.46 6.86
N GLY A 93 10.39 -5.90 6.44
CA GLY A 93 9.14 -5.76 7.18
C GLY A 93 8.38 -4.46 6.96
N HIS A 94 8.77 -3.63 5.98
CA HIS A 94 7.98 -2.44 5.65
C HIS A 94 6.60 -2.80 5.11
N ILE A 95 5.61 -1.95 5.37
CA ILE A 95 4.25 -2.00 4.83
C ILE A 95 3.91 -0.62 4.24
N GLY A 96 3.46 -0.55 2.97
CA GLY A 96 3.49 0.70 2.23
C GLY A 96 4.92 1.23 2.17
N PHE A 97 5.13 2.54 2.32
CA PHE A 97 6.47 3.12 2.50
C PHE A 97 6.81 3.36 3.99
N ASN A 98 6.21 2.61 4.92
CA ASN A 98 6.59 2.65 6.33
C ASN A 98 7.83 1.78 6.55
N GLU A 99 9.00 2.39 6.50
CA GLU A 99 10.31 1.75 6.68
C GLU A 99 10.60 1.48 8.18
N PRO A 100 11.56 0.59 8.52
CA PRO A 100 12.03 0.39 9.89
C PRO A 100 12.32 1.70 10.62
N GLY A 101 11.81 1.83 11.84
CA GLY A 101 11.87 3.05 12.64
C GLY A 101 10.62 3.95 12.54
N THR A 102 9.69 3.65 11.63
CA THR A 102 8.41 4.39 11.57
C THR A 102 7.59 4.14 12.83
N SER A 103 7.14 5.22 13.50
CA SER A 103 6.25 5.13 14.66
C SER A 103 4.93 4.47 14.30
N PHE A 104 4.39 3.65 15.19
CA PHE A 104 3.05 3.05 15.00
C PHE A 104 1.92 4.08 15.08
N ASP A 105 2.16 5.25 15.65
CA ASP A 105 1.23 6.38 15.69
C ASP A 105 1.34 7.29 14.45
N GLN A 106 2.23 6.97 13.51
CA GLN A 106 2.39 7.76 12.29
C GLN A 106 1.13 7.67 11.44
N GLU A 107 0.51 8.82 11.18
CA GLU A 107 -0.55 9.00 10.18
C GLU A 107 0.07 9.20 8.79
N THR A 108 -0.75 9.41 7.75
CA THR A 108 -0.26 9.68 6.39
C THR A 108 0.81 10.76 6.36
N PHE A 109 1.89 10.53 5.65
CA PHE A 109 3.04 11.41 5.61
C PHE A 109 3.76 11.36 4.25
N ILE A 110 4.65 12.34 4.05
CA ILE A 110 5.57 12.33 2.92
C ILE A 110 6.89 11.73 3.39
N ILE A 111 7.39 10.76 2.63
CA ILE A 111 8.70 10.15 2.88
C ILE A 111 9.65 10.46 1.74
N GLU A 112 10.90 10.76 2.07
CA GLU A 112 12.00 10.75 1.11
C GLU A 112 12.41 9.30 0.84
N LEU A 113 12.39 8.91 -0.43
CA LEU A 113 12.74 7.55 -0.84
C LEU A 113 14.25 7.34 -0.71
N THR A 114 14.64 6.24 -0.07
CA THR A 114 16.06 5.88 0.04
C THR A 114 16.66 5.63 -1.33
N GLU A 115 17.96 5.85 -1.47
CA GLU A 115 18.69 5.56 -2.71
C GLU A 115 18.46 4.10 -3.14
N LYS A 116 18.46 3.17 -2.20
CA LYS A 116 18.16 1.76 -2.45
C LYS A 116 16.76 1.57 -3.04
N THR A 117 15.73 2.21 -2.45
CA THR A 117 14.36 2.14 -2.96
C THR A 117 14.27 2.72 -4.38
N ARG A 118 14.95 3.83 -4.63
CA ARG A 118 15.03 4.43 -5.97
C ARG A 118 15.74 3.51 -6.97
N GLU A 119 16.87 2.91 -6.59
CA GLU A 119 17.57 1.92 -7.45
C GLU A 119 16.70 0.68 -7.72
N ASP A 120 15.98 0.16 -6.72
CA ASP A 120 15.08 -0.99 -6.90
C ASP A 120 13.92 -0.66 -7.87
N ASN A 121 13.47 0.59 -7.89
CA ASN A 121 12.37 1.06 -8.75
C ASN A 121 12.86 1.59 -10.12
N LYS A 122 14.16 1.88 -10.29
CA LYS A 122 14.75 2.38 -11.54
C LYS A 122 14.39 1.54 -12.78
N ARG A 123 14.19 0.23 -12.59
CA ARG A 123 13.79 -0.69 -13.67
C ARG A 123 12.46 -0.30 -14.35
N PHE A 124 11.67 0.53 -13.73
CA PHE A 124 10.38 1.02 -14.24
C PHE A 124 10.50 2.40 -14.90
N PHE A 125 11.65 3.08 -14.82
CA PHE A 125 11.88 4.42 -15.33
C PHE A 125 13.00 4.41 -16.36
N ALA A 126 13.11 5.48 -17.16
CA ALA A 126 14.16 5.60 -18.17
C ALA A 126 15.56 5.77 -17.53
N SER A 127 15.63 6.47 -16.40
CA SER A 127 16.86 6.67 -15.61
C SER A 127 16.58 6.77 -14.13
N ILE A 128 17.62 6.73 -13.28
CA ILE A 128 17.48 6.96 -11.83
C ILE A 128 17.00 8.39 -11.52
N ASP A 129 17.32 9.35 -12.37
CA ASP A 129 16.95 10.76 -12.20
C ASP A 129 15.45 10.98 -12.44
N ASP A 130 14.80 10.09 -13.19
CA ASP A 130 13.36 10.10 -13.45
C ASP A 130 12.55 9.43 -12.30
N VAL A 131 13.22 8.70 -11.41
CA VAL A 131 12.57 8.11 -10.24
C VAL A 131 12.26 9.21 -9.23
N PRO A 132 11.00 9.39 -8.82
CA PRO A 132 10.65 10.39 -7.81
C PRO A 132 11.47 10.26 -6.53
N THR A 133 11.76 11.38 -5.90
CA THR A 133 12.53 11.40 -4.66
C THR A 133 11.67 11.24 -3.41
N HIS A 134 10.37 11.48 -3.53
CA HIS A 134 9.43 11.42 -2.41
C HIS A 134 8.18 10.64 -2.80
N ALA A 135 7.52 10.08 -1.79
CA ALA A 135 6.20 9.48 -1.90
C ALA A 135 5.29 9.97 -0.76
N ILE A 136 3.99 10.03 -1.02
CA ILE A 136 2.96 10.14 0.01
C ILE A 136 2.48 8.74 0.35
N THR A 137 2.43 8.38 1.63
CA THR A 137 2.02 7.04 2.07
C THR A 137 1.13 7.09 3.30
N MET A 138 0.14 6.19 3.36
CA MET A 138 -0.59 5.94 4.61
C MET A 138 0.41 5.55 5.69
N GLY A 139 0.35 6.21 6.83
CA GLY A 139 1.10 5.81 8.01
C GLY A 139 0.48 4.56 8.67
N ILE A 140 1.23 3.96 9.58
CA ILE A 140 0.80 2.75 10.30
C ILE A 140 -0.50 2.98 11.06
N ALA A 141 -0.67 4.16 11.68
CA ALA A 141 -1.90 4.50 12.39
C ALA A 141 -3.14 4.49 11.46
N ASP A 142 -3.00 5.00 10.22
CA ASP A 142 -4.09 5.00 9.25
C ASP A 142 -4.41 3.58 8.76
N ILE A 143 -3.40 2.77 8.52
CA ILE A 143 -3.55 1.34 8.17
C ILE A 143 -4.31 0.58 9.26
N LEU A 144 -3.92 0.76 10.53
CA LEU A 144 -4.53 0.08 11.67
C LEU A 144 -5.96 0.54 12.00
N ARG A 145 -6.45 1.65 11.43
CA ARG A 145 -7.85 2.08 11.58
C ARG A 145 -8.83 1.26 10.75
N SER A 146 -8.38 0.52 9.76
CA SER A 146 -9.27 -0.33 8.94
C SER A 146 -9.92 -1.43 9.81
N LYS A 147 -11.11 -1.89 9.41
CA LYS A 147 -11.83 -2.93 10.19
C LYS A 147 -11.16 -4.29 10.07
N LYS A 148 -10.58 -4.58 8.91
CA LYS A 148 -9.86 -5.82 8.60
C LYS A 148 -8.60 -5.50 7.81
N ILE A 149 -7.53 -6.23 8.09
CA ILE A 149 -6.29 -6.18 7.31
C ILE A 149 -6.05 -7.53 6.65
N VAL A 150 -5.72 -7.49 5.36
CA VAL A 150 -5.32 -8.67 4.59
C VAL A 150 -3.91 -8.43 4.06
N LEU A 151 -2.94 -9.17 4.59
CA LEU A 151 -1.57 -9.12 4.11
C LEU A 151 -1.31 -10.32 3.20
N ILE A 152 -0.77 -10.04 2.00
CA ILE A 152 -0.42 -11.07 1.02
C ILE A 152 1.08 -11.06 0.81
N ALA A 153 1.73 -12.23 0.95
CA ALA A 153 3.13 -12.40 0.63
C ALA A 153 3.37 -13.69 -0.16
N SER A 154 4.15 -13.60 -1.22
CA SER A 154 4.46 -14.75 -2.08
C SER A 154 5.94 -14.78 -2.46
N GLY A 155 6.46 -16.00 -2.64
CA GLY A 155 7.83 -16.25 -3.03
C GLY A 155 8.81 -16.37 -1.85
N GLU A 156 9.88 -17.12 -2.11
CA GLU A 156 10.90 -17.47 -1.08
C GLU A 156 11.60 -16.23 -0.48
N ASN A 157 11.72 -15.14 -1.26
CA ASN A 157 12.31 -13.88 -0.80
C ASN A 157 11.49 -13.19 0.32
N LYS A 158 10.28 -13.67 0.62
CA LYS A 158 9.43 -13.20 1.72
C LYS A 158 9.49 -14.08 2.96
N ALA A 159 10.12 -15.26 2.88
CA ALA A 159 10.08 -16.26 3.95
C ALA A 159 10.64 -15.74 5.28
N GLU A 160 11.73 -14.99 5.29
CA GLU A 160 12.29 -14.40 6.53
C GLU A 160 11.35 -13.34 7.13
N ALA A 161 10.75 -12.48 6.28
CA ALA A 161 9.80 -11.47 6.74
C ALA A 161 8.53 -12.10 7.30
N VAL A 162 8.00 -13.14 6.66
CA VAL A 162 6.84 -13.92 7.14
C VAL A 162 7.14 -14.60 8.47
N LYS A 163 8.29 -15.26 8.58
CA LYS A 163 8.74 -15.87 9.83
C LYS A 163 8.84 -14.85 10.98
N LYS A 164 9.45 -13.70 10.71
CA LYS A 164 9.59 -12.62 11.70
C LYS A 164 8.23 -12.04 12.08
N LEU A 165 7.33 -11.82 11.10
CA LEU A 165 5.96 -11.38 11.37
C LEU A 165 5.25 -12.33 12.34
N LEU A 166 5.35 -13.64 12.09
CA LEU A 166 4.64 -14.65 12.88
C LEU A 166 5.33 -14.97 14.23
N SER A 167 6.55 -14.45 14.50
CA SER A 167 7.20 -14.59 15.79
C SER A 167 6.48 -13.88 16.95
N GLY A 168 5.65 -12.88 16.63
CA GLY A 168 4.88 -12.12 17.61
C GLY A 168 5.68 -10.98 18.28
N GLU A 169 6.94 -10.76 17.92
CA GLU A 169 7.72 -9.64 18.44
C GLU A 169 7.25 -8.33 17.80
N VAL A 170 6.80 -7.38 18.62
CA VAL A 170 6.30 -6.08 18.18
C VAL A 170 7.38 -5.02 18.35
N THR A 171 7.88 -4.47 17.26
CA THR A 171 8.96 -3.48 17.26
C THR A 171 8.84 -2.54 16.07
N VAL A 172 9.19 -1.27 16.24
CA VAL A 172 9.25 -0.28 15.15
C VAL A 172 10.33 -0.62 14.12
N ASP A 173 11.34 -1.42 14.48
CA ASP A 173 12.37 -1.90 13.55
C ASP A 173 11.86 -2.96 12.56
N PHE A 174 10.59 -3.36 12.71
CA PHE A 174 9.89 -4.26 11.81
C PHE A 174 8.42 -3.79 11.69
N PRO A 175 8.12 -2.81 10.85
CA PRO A 175 6.83 -2.13 10.79
C PRO A 175 5.61 -3.06 10.69
N ALA A 176 5.71 -4.16 9.92
CA ALA A 176 4.64 -5.15 9.81
C ALA A 176 4.27 -5.79 11.16
N SER A 177 5.15 -5.75 12.17
CA SER A 177 4.84 -6.26 13.51
C SER A 177 3.74 -5.46 14.21
N SER A 178 3.48 -4.22 13.76
CA SER A 178 2.36 -3.41 14.25
C SER A 178 1.00 -4.09 14.04
N LEU A 179 0.90 -5.00 13.07
CA LEU A 179 -0.31 -5.76 12.78
C LEU A 179 -0.75 -6.65 13.95
N HIS A 180 0.15 -7.02 14.87
CA HIS A 180 -0.21 -7.71 16.12
C HIS A 180 -1.08 -6.86 17.06
N ASN A 181 -1.11 -5.55 16.88
CA ASN A 181 -1.99 -4.64 17.63
C ASN A 181 -3.39 -4.51 17.01
N HIS A 182 -3.64 -5.15 15.87
CA HIS A 182 -4.93 -5.11 15.19
C HIS A 182 -5.74 -6.38 15.46
N MET A 183 -7.06 -6.25 15.65
CA MET A 183 -7.93 -7.35 16.08
C MET A 183 -8.31 -8.34 14.98
N ASP A 184 -8.28 -7.93 13.71
CA ASP A 184 -8.71 -8.76 12.56
C ASP A 184 -7.70 -8.68 11.42
N VAL A 185 -6.68 -9.53 11.48
CA VAL A 185 -5.63 -9.64 10.46
C VAL A 185 -5.63 -11.04 9.85
N VAL A 186 -5.65 -11.07 8.53
CA VAL A 186 -5.49 -12.30 7.74
C VAL A 186 -4.18 -12.22 6.97
N VAL A 187 -3.31 -13.19 7.16
CA VAL A 187 -2.04 -13.32 6.42
C VAL A 187 -2.18 -14.45 5.41
N ILE A 188 -2.08 -14.13 4.13
CA ILE A 188 -2.17 -15.09 3.02
C ILE A 188 -0.79 -15.24 2.42
N VAL A 189 -0.26 -16.44 2.44
CA VAL A 189 1.09 -16.76 1.96
C VAL A 189 1.08 -18.00 1.07
N ASP A 190 2.00 -18.05 0.11
CA ASP A 190 2.23 -19.26 -0.64
C ASP A 190 3.23 -20.20 0.08
N GLU A 191 3.39 -21.40 -0.44
CA GLU A 191 4.28 -22.42 0.13
C GLU A 191 5.74 -21.94 0.19
N ALA A 192 6.19 -21.16 -0.81
CA ALA A 192 7.54 -20.65 -0.87
C ALA A 192 7.80 -19.58 0.22
N ALA A 193 6.81 -18.72 0.49
CA ALA A 193 6.90 -17.74 1.58
C ALA A 193 6.80 -18.39 2.98
N CYS A 194 6.27 -19.62 3.09
CA CYS A 194 6.20 -20.40 4.32
C CYS A 194 7.45 -21.27 4.59
N LYS A 195 8.45 -21.25 3.72
CA LYS A 195 9.59 -22.19 3.75
C LYS A 195 10.35 -22.24 5.10
N LEU A 196 10.27 -21.18 5.90
CA LEU A 196 10.98 -21.05 7.18
C LEU A 196 10.06 -21.17 8.43
N LEU A 197 8.82 -21.59 8.25
CA LEU A 197 7.84 -21.85 9.33
C LEU A 197 7.94 -23.26 9.89
#